data_e0459b0b40d73e7794d30c86845b8de3
#
_entry.id   e0459b0b40d73e7794d30c86845b8de3
#
_cell.length_a   1.000
_cell.length_b   1.000
_cell.length_c   1.000
_cell.angle_alpha   90.00
_cell.angle_beta   90.00
_cell.angle_gamma   90.00
#
_symmetry.space_group_name_H-M   'P 1'
#
loop_
_entity.id
_entity.type
_entity.pdbx_description
1 polymer ?
#
loop_
_entity_poly.entity_id
_entity_poly.type
_entity_poly.pdbx_seq_one_letter_code
_entity_poly.pdbx_strand_id
1 'polypeptide(L)'
;MDWAMIWSFAKECITYIVPLFALLLSVVSLCKSAKSQKLQNRVSELELKIKEYEVAEVEKKKTEAGLACIEARVIHISSGKYRLKVWNSGQATAYKVSAIVDKNANLTIMSSKMPFDFLEAGKSFEEHLIVHMGTADKFKIVTTWEDAAGQPHQKEQMGSL
;
A
#
# COMPACT_ATOMS: atom_id res chain seq x y z
N MET A 1 -62.40 -34.66 46.52
CA MET A 1 -61.43 -33.66 46.04
C MET A 1 -61.88 -33.27 44.64
N ASP A 2 -62.60 -32.10 44.54
CA ASP A 2 -63.36 -31.74 43.34
C ASP A 2 -62.46 -31.32 42.21
N TRP A 3 -62.40 -32.10 41.16
CA TRP A 3 -61.66 -31.85 39.95
C TRP A 3 -62.06 -30.50 39.29
N ALA A 4 -63.28 -30.05 39.51
CA ALA A 4 -63.80 -28.79 39.02
C ALA A 4 -63.09 -27.58 39.69
N MET A 5 -62.74 -27.68 40.97
CA MET A 5 -62.05 -26.60 41.70
C MET A 5 -60.61 -26.50 41.27
N ILE A 6 -59.92 -27.61 40.96
CA ILE A 6 -58.53 -27.63 40.47
C ILE A 6 -58.50 -27.04 39.04
N TRP A 7 -59.49 -27.35 38.20
CA TRP A 7 -59.61 -26.80 36.84
C TRP A 7 -59.87 -25.27 36.78
N SER A 8 -60.68 -24.75 37.71
CA SER A 8 -60.92 -23.29 37.80
C SER A 8 -59.67 -22.56 38.27
N PHE A 9 -58.95 -23.08 39.24
CA PHE A 9 -57.70 -22.51 39.76
C PHE A 9 -56.60 -22.55 38.67
N ALA A 10 -56.49 -23.64 37.91
CA ALA A 10 -55.54 -23.77 36.84
C ALA A 10 -55.84 -22.76 35.67
N LYS A 11 -57.11 -22.55 35.35
CA LYS A 11 -57.53 -21.55 34.34
C LYS A 11 -57.18 -20.13 34.78
N GLU A 12 -57.44 -19.73 36.02
CA GLU A 12 -57.07 -18.41 36.52
C GLU A 12 -55.55 -18.20 36.54
N CYS A 13 -54.77 -19.18 37.00
CA CYS A 13 -53.31 -19.12 36.98
C CYS A 13 -52.78 -18.96 35.55
N ILE A 14 -53.28 -19.73 34.58
CA ILE A 14 -52.86 -19.61 33.16
C ILE A 14 -53.23 -18.27 32.59
N THR A 15 -54.41 -17.72 32.92
CA THR A 15 -54.91 -16.45 32.37
C THR A 15 -54.05 -15.25 32.81
N TYR A 16 -53.46 -15.28 33.99
CA TYR A 16 -52.66 -14.17 34.52
C TYR A 16 -51.14 -14.41 34.39
N ILE A 17 -50.65 -15.63 34.54
CA ILE A 17 -49.23 -15.95 34.52
C ILE A 17 -48.68 -15.95 33.11
N VAL A 18 -49.42 -16.47 32.11
CA VAL A 18 -48.96 -16.52 30.71
C VAL A 18 -48.74 -15.16 30.13
N PRO A 19 -49.63 -14.14 30.25
CA PRO A 19 -49.39 -12.79 29.75
C PRO A 19 -48.19 -12.12 30.43
N LEU A 20 -48.02 -12.34 31.76
CA LEU A 20 -46.92 -11.76 32.50
C LEU A 20 -45.55 -12.31 32.01
N PHE A 21 -45.49 -13.62 31.75
CA PHE A 21 -44.32 -14.27 31.18
C PHE A 21 -44.01 -13.81 29.76
N ALA A 22 -45.03 -13.63 28.92
CA ALA A 22 -44.92 -13.11 27.58
C ALA A 22 -44.35 -11.67 27.57
N LEU A 23 -44.79 -10.86 28.54
CA LEU A 23 -44.32 -9.47 28.69
C LEU A 23 -42.85 -9.42 29.10
N LEU A 24 -42.41 -10.26 30.03
CA LEU A 24 -41.02 -10.41 30.43
C LEU A 24 -40.13 -10.89 29.27
N LEU A 25 -40.55 -11.87 28.50
CA LEU A 25 -39.85 -12.33 27.30
C LEU A 25 -39.73 -11.22 26.24
N SER A 26 -40.77 -10.42 26.05
CA SER A 26 -40.77 -9.30 25.15
C SER A 26 -39.73 -8.22 25.54
N VAL A 27 -39.64 -7.88 26.81
CA VAL A 27 -38.64 -6.91 27.31
C VAL A 27 -37.22 -7.45 27.11
N VAL A 28 -36.95 -8.71 27.43
CA VAL A 28 -35.65 -9.34 27.21
C VAL A 28 -35.28 -9.36 25.72
N SER A 29 -36.26 -9.66 24.85
CA SER A 29 -36.06 -9.61 23.39
C SER A 29 -35.72 -8.21 22.89
N LEU A 30 -36.41 -7.19 23.38
CA LEU A 30 -36.11 -5.79 23.03
C LEU A 30 -34.70 -5.37 23.48
N CYS A 31 -34.28 -5.75 24.70
CA CYS A 31 -32.93 -5.46 25.18
C CYS A 31 -31.85 -6.16 24.34
N LYS A 32 -32.07 -7.41 23.94
CA LYS A 32 -31.16 -8.15 23.03
C LYS A 32 -31.11 -7.50 21.64
N SER A 33 -32.26 -7.11 21.08
CA SER A 33 -32.37 -6.45 19.79
C SER A 33 -31.60 -5.11 19.78
N ALA A 34 -31.77 -4.28 20.80
CA ALA A 34 -31.05 -3.01 20.91
C ALA A 34 -29.52 -3.19 20.98
N LYS A 35 -29.07 -4.24 21.70
CA LYS A 35 -27.64 -4.55 21.80
C LYS A 35 -27.07 -5.06 20.47
N SER A 36 -27.82 -5.87 19.75
CA SER A 36 -27.46 -6.38 18.41
C SER A 36 -27.39 -5.24 17.39
N GLN A 37 -28.35 -4.32 17.42
CA GLN A 37 -28.38 -3.16 16.54
C GLN A 37 -27.16 -2.23 16.75
N LYS A 38 -26.77 -2.05 18.02
CA LYS A 38 -25.57 -1.24 18.34
C LYS A 38 -24.27 -1.89 17.85
N LEU A 39 -24.17 -3.22 17.87
CA LEU A 39 -23.06 -3.96 17.28
C LEU A 39 -23.06 -3.88 15.76
N GLN A 40 -24.20 -4.06 15.11
CA GLN A 40 -24.34 -3.91 13.65
C GLN A 40 -23.92 -2.53 13.17
N ASN A 41 -24.35 -1.47 13.86
CA ASN A 41 -23.94 -0.10 13.50
C ASN A 41 -22.42 0.10 13.61
N ARG A 42 -21.77 -0.47 14.61
CA ARG A 42 -20.30 -0.44 14.74
C ARG A 42 -19.60 -1.22 13.63
N VAL A 43 -20.13 -2.39 13.28
CA VAL A 43 -19.57 -3.19 12.16
C VAL A 43 -19.69 -2.42 10.86
N SER A 44 -20.85 -1.83 10.57
CA SER A 44 -21.06 -1.03 9.35
C SER A 44 -20.15 0.20 9.31
N GLU A 45 -19.90 0.85 10.44
CA GLU A 45 -18.97 1.99 10.51
C GLU A 45 -17.52 1.55 10.22
N LEU A 46 -17.10 0.39 10.74
CA LEU A 46 -15.79 -0.17 10.46
C LEU A 46 -15.64 -0.62 9.01
N GLU A 47 -16.67 -1.23 8.43
CA GLU A 47 -16.69 -1.62 7.03
C GLU A 47 -16.57 -0.40 6.09
N LEU A 48 -17.24 0.72 6.41
CA LEU A 48 -17.10 1.96 5.66
C LEU A 48 -15.66 2.48 5.71
N LYS A 49 -15.04 2.51 6.89
CA LYS A 49 -13.65 2.94 7.03
C LYS A 49 -12.69 2.05 6.25
N ILE A 50 -12.87 0.74 6.28
CA ILE A 50 -12.05 -0.20 5.50
C ILE A 50 -12.17 0.11 4.00
N LYS A 51 -13.39 0.31 3.49
CA LYS A 51 -13.62 0.66 2.09
C LYS A 51 -12.98 2.00 1.70
N GLU A 52 -13.03 3.00 2.56
CA GLU A 52 -12.35 4.28 2.33
C GLU A 52 -10.82 4.10 2.22
N TYR A 53 -10.22 3.30 3.10
CA TYR A 53 -8.80 2.97 3.02
C TYR A 53 -8.44 2.20 1.75
N GLU A 54 -9.25 1.21 1.36
CA GLU A 54 -9.04 0.44 0.13
C GLU A 54 -9.13 1.32 -1.12
N VAL A 55 -10.09 2.22 -1.18
CA VAL A 55 -10.23 3.17 -2.30
C VAL A 55 -9.02 4.11 -2.36
N ALA A 56 -8.62 4.70 -1.23
CA ALA A 56 -7.46 5.58 -1.17
C ALA A 56 -6.15 4.85 -1.57
N GLU A 57 -5.99 3.60 -1.17
CA GLU A 57 -4.83 2.79 -1.56
C GLU A 57 -4.83 2.46 -3.05
N VAL A 58 -6.00 2.12 -3.62
CA VAL A 58 -6.14 1.87 -5.06
C VAL A 58 -5.88 3.13 -5.88
N GLU A 59 -6.37 4.29 -5.45
CA GLU A 59 -6.11 5.57 -6.11
C GLU A 59 -4.62 5.93 -6.05
N LYS A 60 -3.99 5.75 -4.90
CA LYS A 60 -2.55 5.95 -4.73
C LYS A 60 -1.74 5.03 -5.66
N LYS A 61 -2.07 3.75 -5.70
CA LYS A 61 -1.43 2.78 -6.61
C LYS A 61 -1.64 3.13 -8.09
N LYS A 62 -2.83 3.62 -8.47
CA LYS A 62 -3.09 4.08 -9.85
C LYS A 62 -2.27 5.31 -10.21
N THR A 63 -2.12 6.25 -9.29
CA THR A 63 -1.31 7.45 -9.50
C THR A 63 0.17 7.07 -9.62
N GLU A 64 0.68 6.21 -8.74
CA GLU A 64 2.05 5.70 -8.78
C GLU A 64 2.32 4.85 -10.03
N ALA A 65 1.37 4.01 -10.46
CA ALA A 65 1.47 3.20 -11.67
C ALA A 65 1.49 4.02 -12.97
N GLY A 66 0.92 5.23 -12.94
CA GLY A 66 0.97 6.17 -14.08
C GLY A 66 2.26 6.98 -14.17
N LEU A 67 3.19 6.84 -13.22
CA LEU A 67 4.44 7.59 -13.19
C LEU A 67 5.63 6.76 -13.66
N ALA A 68 6.62 7.44 -14.24
CA ALA A 68 7.95 6.89 -14.48
C ALA A 68 8.68 6.74 -13.13
N CYS A 69 9.45 5.67 -12.99
CA CYS A 69 10.30 5.45 -11.82
C CYS A 69 11.69 4.99 -12.27
N ILE A 70 12.67 5.86 -12.18
CA ILE A 70 14.03 5.56 -12.64
C ILE A 70 14.85 5.00 -11.47
N GLU A 71 15.40 3.84 -11.72
CA GLU A 71 16.27 3.13 -10.78
C GLU A 71 17.65 2.89 -11.41
N ALA A 72 18.66 2.80 -10.55
CA ALA A 72 20.01 2.54 -10.97
C ALA A 72 20.72 1.55 -10.05
N ARG A 73 21.54 0.69 -10.60
CA ARG A 73 22.40 -0.21 -9.83
C ARG A 73 23.74 -0.44 -10.52
N VAL A 74 24.75 -0.76 -9.74
CA VAL A 74 26.03 -1.19 -10.27
C VAL A 74 25.96 -2.67 -10.61
N ILE A 75 26.52 -3.03 -11.75
CA ILE A 75 26.66 -4.41 -12.22
C ILE A 75 28.14 -4.69 -12.43
N HIS A 76 28.64 -5.74 -11.79
CA HIS A 76 29.95 -6.28 -12.05
C HIS A 76 29.91 -7.18 -13.29
N ILE A 77 30.70 -6.86 -14.31
CA ILE A 77 30.74 -7.63 -15.57
C ILE A 77 31.89 -8.65 -15.57
N SER A 78 33.08 -8.19 -15.20
CA SER A 78 34.27 -9.04 -15.11
C SER A 78 35.31 -8.34 -14.22
N SER A 79 36.44 -8.97 -13.97
CA SER A 79 37.50 -8.42 -13.11
C SER A 79 37.79 -6.96 -13.43
N GLY A 80 37.50 -6.06 -12.50
CA GLY A 80 37.73 -4.61 -12.62
C GLY A 80 36.78 -3.87 -13.57
N LYS A 81 35.78 -4.53 -14.17
CA LYS A 81 34.83 -3.87 -15.08
C LYS A 81 33.44 -3.78 -14.46
N TYR A 82 33.00 -2.57 -14.26
CA TYR A 82 31.69 -2.25 -13.70
C TYR A 82 30.88 -1.43 -14.68
N ARG A 83 29.54 -1.57 -14.59
CA ARG A 83 28.58 -0.74 -15.31
C ARG A 83 27.51 -0.25 -14.36
N LEU A 84 27.06 0.96 -14.60
CA LEU A 84 25.86 1.51 -14.01
C LEU A 84 24.70 1.19 -14.95
N LYS A 85 23.80 0.31 -14.53
CA LYS A 85 22.55 0.04 -15.24
C LYS A 85 21.47 0.96 -14.67
N VAL A 86 20.86 1.73 -15.56
CA VAL A 86 19.72 2.61 -15.27
C VAL A 86 18.51 2.04 -16.01
N TRP A 87 17.38 1.88 -15.31
CA TRP A 87 16.16 1.33 -15.90
C TRP A 87 14.92 2.04 -15.36
N ASN A 88 13.86 2.01 -16.18
CA ASN A 88 12.57 2.52 -15.79
C ASN A 88 11.70 1.40 -15.25
N SER A 89 11.51 1.34 -13.95
CA SER A 89 10.61 0.39 -13.25
C SER A 89 9.16 0.86 -13.22
N GLY A 90 8.90 2.11 -13.62
CA GLY A 90 7.55 2.67 -13.74
C GLY A 90 6.85 2.27 -15.03
N GLN A 91 5.63 2.76 -15.20
CA GLN A 91 4.79 2.45 -16.37
C GLN A 91 4.71 3.59 -17.39
N ALA A 92 5.14 4.80 -17.02
CA ALA A 92 5.22 5.94 -17.93
C ALA A 92 6.64 6.10 -18.48
N THR A 93 6.78 6.78 -19.61
CA THR A 93 8.07 7.17 -20.18
C THR A 93 8.71 8.28 -19.37
N ALA A 94 9.98 8.12 -19.05
CA ALA A 94 10.81 9.16 -18.44
C ALA A 94 11.62 9.90 -19.51
N TYR A 95 11.79 11.20 -19.35
CA TYR A 95 12.55 12.04 -20.26
C TYR A 95 13.78 12.64 -19.56
N LYS A 96 14.83 12.93 -20.31
CA LYS A 96 16.08 13.56 -19.84
C LYS A 96 16.67 12.83 -18.62
N VAL A 97 16.72 11.51 -18.71
CA VAL A 97 17.16 10.64 -17.61
C VAL A 97 18.64 10.81 -17.37
N SER A 98 19.01 11.11 -16.11
CA SER A 98 20.40 11.20 -15.65
C SER A 98 20.61 10.46 -14.35
N ALA A 99 21.83 10.04 -14.10
CA ALA A 99 22.24 9.44 -12.84
C ALA A 99 23.57 10.02 -12.37
N ILE A 100 23.65 10.37 -11.12
CA ILE A 100 24.83 10.94 -10.46
C ILE A 100 25.16 10.09 -9.24
N VAL A 101 26.44 9.81 -9.07
CA VAL A 101 26.96 9.15 -7.86
C VAL A 101 27.60 10.20 -6.93
N ASP A 102 27.51 9.97 -5.64
CA ASP A 102 28.14 10.82 -4.64
C ASP A 102 29.65 10.97 -4.94
N LYS A 103 30.13 12.20 -4.96
CA LYS A 103 31.54 12.53 -5.20
C LYS A 103 32.48 11.87 -4.18
N ASN A 104 32.01 11.66 -2.97
CA ASN A 104 32.79 11.01 -1.90
C ASN A 104 32.97 9.49 -2.11
N ALA A 105 32.23 8.89 -3.05
CA ALA A 105 32.33 7.47 -3.34
C ALA A 105 33.59 7.08 -4.13
N ASN A 106 34.35 8.04 -4.60
CA ASN A 106 35.53 7.83 -5.46
C ASN A 106 35.25 6.91 -6.66
N LEU A 107 34.12 7.22 -7.32
CA LEU A 107 33.63 6.53 -8.54
C LEU A 107 33.46 7.54 -9.65
N THR A 108 33.76 7.14 -10.87
CA THR A 108 33.55 7.98 -12.07
C THR A 108 32.60 7.29 -13.06
N ILE A 109 31.49 7.94 -13.37
CA ILE A 109 30.59 7.49 -14.45
C ILE A 109 31.09 8.10 -15.76
N MET A 110 31.28 7.28 -16.77
CA MET A 110 31.49 7.77 -18.14
C MET A 110 30.12 8.05 -18.77
N SER A 111 29.59 9.25 -18.50
CA SER A 111 28.22 9.66 -18.86
C SER A 111 28.09 10.00 -20.36
N SER A 112 28.45 9.08 -21.23
CA SER A 112 28.41 9.31 -22.69
C SER A 112 26.97 9.37 -23.24
N LYS A 113 26.03 8.74 -22.57
CA LYS A 113 24.62 8.65 -22.98
C LYS A 113 23.70 9.53 -22.15
N MET A 114 24.21 10.15 -21.10
CA MET A 114 23.39 11.00 -20.21
C MET A 114 23.56 12.48 -20.52
N PRO A 115 22.47 13.29 -20.48
CA PRO A 115 21.10 12.87 -20.21
C PRO A 115 20.53 12.01 -21.34
N PHE A 116 19.88 10.89 -21.00
CA PHE A 116 19.21 10.01 -21.97
C PHE A 116 17.87 10.62 -22.34
N ASP A 117 17.62 10.86 -23.63
CA ASP A 117 16.49 11.66 -24.11
C ASP A 117 15.14 11.16 -23.60
N PHE A 118 14.89 9.85 -23.72
CA PHE A 118 13.68 9.21 -23.16
C PHE A 118 13.93 7.74 -22.84
N LEU A 119 13.29 7.27 -21.80
CA LEU A 119 13.37 5.87 -21.35
C LEU A 119 11.97 5.33 -21.11
N GLU A 120 11.51 4.48 -22.04
CA GLU A 120 10.20 3.83 -21.94
C GLU A 120 10.11 2.89 -20.75
N ALA A 121 8.89 2.57 -20.35
CA ALA A 121 8.61 1.59 -19.30
C ALA A 121 9.32 0.25 -19.56
N GLY A 122 9.98 -0.28 -18.53
CA GLY A 122 10.71 -1.55 -18.57
C GLY A 122 12.01 -1.53 -19.39
N LYS A 123 12.38 -0.42 -20.04
CA LYS A 123 13.64 -0.29 -20.75
C LYS A 123 14.79 0.14 -19.84
N SER A 124 16.02 -0.12 -20.31
CA SER A 124 17.24 0.21 -19.57
C SER A 124 18.36 0.61 -20.51
N PHE A 125 19.31 1.39 -20.00
CA PHE A 125 20.61 1.62 -20.63
C PHE A 125 21.72 1.40 -19.61
N GLU A 126 22.96 1.28 -20.11
CA GLU A 126 24.13 1.04 -19.27
C GLU A 126 25.21 2.06 -19.61
N GLU A 127 25.88 2.56 -18.56
CA GLU A 127 27.07 3.41 -18.65
C GLU A 127 28.27 2.73 -18.03
N HIS A 128 29.45 3.02 -18.52
CA HIS A 128 30.67 2.53 -17.92
C HIS A 128 30.95 3.21 -16.58
N LEU A 129 31.32 2.40 -15.59
CA LEU A 129 31.67 2.87 -14.25
C LEU A 129 33.13 2.52 -13.98
N ILE A 130 33.90 3.53 -13.63
CA ILE A 130 35.31 3.38 -13.22
C ILE A 130 35.36 3.38 -11.70
N VAL A 131 35.85 2.28 -11.16
CA VAL A 131 36.08 2.09 -9.73
C VAL A 131 37.54 2.34 -9.45
N HIS A 132 37.85 3.23 -8.53
CA HIS A 132 39.21 3.59 -8.14
C HIS A 132 39.62 2.88 -6.83
N MET A 133 40.91 2.83 -6.54
CA MET A 133 41.39 2.37 -5.24
C MET A 133 40.81 3.25 -4.14
N GLY A 134 40.21 2.64 -3.12
CA GLY A 134 39.56 3.37 -2.02
C GLY A 134 38.12 3.78 -2.31
N THR A 135 37.48 3.20 -3.35
CA THR A 135 36.04 3.35 -3.56
C THR A 135 35.28 2.77 -2.36
N ALA A 136 34.27 3.49 -1.89
CA ALA A 136 33.41 3.03 -0.82
C ALA A 136 32.53 1.85 -1.27
N ASP A 137 32.38 0.82 -0.42
CA ASP A 137 31.55 -0.36 -0.71
C ASP A 137 30.08 0.02 -0.90
N LYS A 138 29.61 1.08 -0.25
CA LYS A 138 28.26 1.59 -0.36
C LYS A 138 28.28 3.09 -0.63
N PHE A 139 27.47 3.53 -1.54
CA PHE A 139 27.40 4.93 -1.96
C PHE A 139 25.99 5.28 -2.42
N LYS A 140 25.71 6.57 -2.44
CA LYS A 140 24.44 7.12 -2.87
C LYS A 140 24.45 7.34 -4.38
N ILE A 141 23.37 6.88 -5.01
CA ILE A 141 23.08 7.16 -6.43
C ILE A 141 21.81 8.02 -6.46
N VAL A 142 21.86 9.13 -7.17
CA VAL A 142 20.71 10.01 -7.40
C VAL A 142 20.34 9.92 -8.86
N THR A 143 19.15 9.47 -9.16
CA THR A 143 18.58 9.48 -10.52
C THR A 143 17.63 10.65 -10.65
N THR A 144 17.67 11.34 -11.78
CA THR A 144 16.81 12.47 -12.10
C THR A 144 16.17 12.26 -13.48
N TRP A 145 14.92 12.66 -13.63
CA TRP A 145 14.19 12.60 -14.90
C TRP A 145 13.06 13.64 -14.93
N GLU A 146 12.52 13.87 -16.09
CA GLU A 146 11.30 14.65 -16.31
C GLU A 146 10.15 13.72 -16.69
N ASP A 147 8.92 14.03 -16.30
CA ASP A 147 7.73 13.37 -16.80
C ASP A 147 7.26 13.95 -18.14
N ALA A 148 6.16 13.44 -18.70
CA ALA A 148 5.58 13.93 -19.95
C ALA A 148 5.09 15.39 -19.88
N ALA A 149 4.85 15.92 -18.67
CA ALA A 149 4.49 17.32 -18.43
C ALA A 149 5.73 18.22 -18.23
N GLY A 150 6.94 17.66 -18.29
CA GLY A 150 8.19 18.37 -18.03
C GLY A 150 8.47 18.64 -16.55
N GLN A 151 7.76 17.98 -15.64
CA GLN A 151 8.01 18.12 -14.20
C GLN A 151 9.24 17.30 -13.80
N PRO A 152 10.19 17.89 -13.07
CA PRO A 152 11.39 17.20 -12.65
C PRO A 152 11.09 16.26 -11.46
N HIS A 153 11.64 15.07 -11.53
CA HIS A 153 11.59 14.06 -10.50
C HIS A 153 12.99 13.61 -10.13
N GLN A 154 13.16 13.14 -8.89
CA GLN A 154 14.41 12.52 -8.46
C GLN A 154 14.17 11.35 -7.51
N LYS A 155 15.08 10.40 -7.54
CA LYS A 155 15.10 9.26 -6.61
C LYS A 155 16.51 9.02 -6.10
N GLU A 156 16.62 8.84 -4.80
CA GLU A 156 17.87 8.48 -4.15
C GLU A 156 17.89 6.99 -3.83
N GLN A 157 19.02 6.35 -4.09
CA GLN A 157 19.19 4.92 -3.89
C GLN A 157 20.60 4.63 -3.34
N MET A 158 20.73 3.55 -2.59
CA MET A 158 22.04 3.04 -2.17
C MET A 158 22.55 2.05 -3.20
N GLY A 159 23.70 2.35 -3.76
CA GLY A 159 24.48 1.43 -4.59
C GLY A 159 25.53 0.70 -3.77
N SER A 160 25.92 -0.49 -4.26
CA SER A 160 27.05 -1.27 -3.72
C SER A 160 27.87 -1.85 -4.88
N LEU A 161 29.16 -2.11 -4.62
CA LEU A 161 30.08 -2.80 -5.52
C LEU A 161 30.00 -4.31 -5.38
#